data_e4a7194a85458598b74a518ccad08648
#
_entry.id   e4a7194a85458598b74a518ccad08648
#
_cell.length_a   1.000
_cell.length_b   1.000
_cell.length_c   1.000
_cell.angle_alpha   90.00
_cell.angle_beta   90.00
_cell.angle_gamma   90.00
#
_symmetry.space_group_name_H-M   'P 1'
#
loop_
_entity.id
_entity.type
_entity.pdbx_description
1 polymer ?
#
loop_
_entity_poly.entity_id
_entity_poly.type
_entity_poly.pdbx_seq_one_letter_code
_entity_poly.pdbx_strand_id
1 'polypeptide(L)'
;MPDIDRTVDIKVNADRGMVTAEIPLAGHASEHWRELFGKLAGHGMQGSRAEAEEREDRTWVIVWLSPARLDFHPEATLDAASALISQVNGAEQEWQSGAAQIEAAVRSWWARQQG
;
A
#
# COMPACT_ATOMS: atom_id res chain seq x y z
N MET A 1 -0.16 -11.77 2.24
CA MET A 1 0.07 -10.39 1.79
C MET A 1 -1.26 -9.64 1.75
N PRO A 2 -1.30 -8.38 2.16
CA PRO A 2 -2.56 -7.63 2.16
C PRO A 2 -3.03 -7.33 0.75
N ASP A 3 -4.19 -7.82 0.40
CA ASP A 3 -4.88 -7.53 -0.84
C ASP A 3 -6.23 -6.92 -0.49
N ILE A 4 -6.93 -6.38 -1.48
CA ILE A 4 -8.26 -5.82 -1.27
C ILE A 4 -9.22 -6.93 -0.83
N ASP A 5 -9.94 -6.70 0.27
CA ASP A 5 -10.97 -7.62 0.73
C ASP A 5 -12.31 -7.24 0.11
N ARG A 6 -12.70 -7.98 -0.92
CA ARG A 6 -13.94 -7.74 -1.66
C ARG A 6 -15.19 -8.25 -0.96
N THR A 7 -15.04 -8.86 0.21
CA THR A 7 -16.19 -9.30 1.03
C THR A 7 -16.68 -8.22 1.98
N VAL A 8 -15.90 -7.13 2.12
CA VAL A 8 -16.22 -5.97 2.96
C VAL A 8 -16.49 -4.78 2.05
N ASP A 9 -17.51 -4.00 2.38
CA ASP A 9 -17.86 -2.84 1.57
C ASP A 9 -16.82 -1.72 1.71
N ILE A 10 -16.56 -1.06 0.61
CA ILE A 10 -15.79 0.18 0.60
C ILE A 10 -16.57 1.27 1.35
N LYS A 11 -15.88 2.11 2.10
CA LYS A 11 -16.49 3.26 2.78
C LYS A 11 -16.26 4.52 1.96
N VAL A 12 -17.29 5.32 1.84
CA VAL A 12 -17.21 6.59 1.10
C VAL A 12 -17.69 7.70 2.02
N ASN A 13 -16.85 8.72 2.19
CA ASN A 13 -17.16 9.89 3.00
C ASN A 13 -17.00 11.15 2.17
N ALA A 14 -17.97 12.05 2.24
CA ALA A 14 -17.92 13.34 1.57
C ALA A 14 -17.95 14.45 2.62
N ASP A 15 -16.98 15.35 2.58
CA ASP A 15 -16.88 16.47 3.50
C ASP A 15 -16.15 17.64 2.84
N ARG A 16 -16.72 18.84 2.92
CA ARG A 16 -16.10 20.11 2.49
C ARG A 16 -15.53 20.07 1.06
N GLY A 17 -16.28 19.48 0.11
CA GLY A 17 -15.85 19.41 -1.29
C GLY A 17 -14.82 18.34 -1.59
N MET A 18 -14.47 17.51 -0.61
CA MET A 18 -13.58 16.39 -0.77
C MET A 18 -14.32 15.07 -0.51
N VAL A 19 -14.07 14.09 -1.33
CA VAL A 19 -14.61 12.74 -1.15
C VAL A 19 -13.44 11.80 -0.85
N THR A 20 -13.57 10.99 0.19
CA THR A 20 -12.59 9.94 0.49
C THR A 20 -13.22 8.57 0.26
N ALA A 21 -12.47 7.70 -0.40
CA ALA A 21 -12.82 6.29 -0.51
C ALA A 21 -11.87 5.49 0.39
N GLU A 22 -12.43 4.65 1.26
CA GLU A 22 -11.65 3.82 2.17
C GLU A 22 -11.76 2.37 1.71
N ILE A 23 -10.65 1.84 1.18
CA ILE A 23 -10.58 0.50 0.60
C ILE A 23 -10.11 -0.48 1.68
N PRO A 24 -10.92 -1.50 2.01
CA PRO A 24 -10.54 -2.47 3.03
C PRO A 24 -9.51 -3.47 2.48
N LEU A 25 -8.46 -3.72 3.27
CA LEU A 25 -7.51 -4.78 2.98
C LEU A 25 -7.86 -6.04 3.78
N ALA A 26 -7.44 -7.19 3.29
CA ALA A 26 -7.64 -8.47 3.97
C ALA A 26 -6.62 -8.62 5.10
N GLY A 27 -6.93 -8.08 6.27
CA GLY A 27 -6.10 -8.16 7.46
C GLY A 27 -5.23 -6.93 7.69
N HIS A 28 -4.17 -7.11 8.46
CA HIS A 28 -3.27 -6.03 8.86
C HIS A 28 -2.00 -6.06 8.03
N ALA A 29 -1.68 -4.92 7.40
CA ALA A 29 -0.41 -4.76 6.68
C ALA A 29 0.71 -4.46 7.68
N SER A 30 1.93 -4.92 7.37
CA SER A 30 3.09 -4.61 8.19
C SER A 30 3.43 -3.12 8.12
N GLU A 31 4.20 -2.63 9.10
CA GLU A 31 4.71 -1.27 9.08
C GLU A 31 5.53 -1.01 7.81
N HIS A 32 6.36 -1.97 7.41
CA HIS A 32 7.16 -1.90 6.19
C HIS A 32 6.29 -1.75 4.94
N TRP A 33 5.19 -2.51 4.85
CA TRP A 33 4.24 -2.41 3.75
C TRP A 33 3.62 -1.01 3.69
N ARG A 34 3.20 -0.48 4.84
CA ARG A 34 2.59 0.84 4.91
C ARG A 34 3.57 1.95 4.52
N GLU A 35 4.83 1.83 4.91
CA GLU A 35 5.88 2.77 4.50
C GLU A 35 6.13 2.72 3.00
N LEU A 36 6.22 1.52 2.42
CA LEU A 36 6.37 1.36 0.97
C LEU A 36 5.20 1.97 0.22
N PHE A 37 3.98 1.71 0.70
CA PHE A 37 2.78 2.29 0.10
C PHE A 37 2.85 3.82 0.10
N GLY A 38 3.21 4.42 1.22
CA GLY A 38 3.34 5.88 1.33
C GLY A 38 4.37 6.47 0.35
N LYS A 39 5.51 5.81 0.19
CA LYS A 39 6.55 6.26 -0.74
C LYS A 39 6.09 6.16 -2.19
N LEU A 40 5.49 5.04 -2.57
CA LEU A 40 5.05 4.81 -3.95
C LEU A 40 3.82 5.67 -4.28
N ALA A 41 2.94 5.91 -3.32
CA ALA A 41 1.77 6.77 -3.51
C ALA A 41 2.17 8.22 -3.81
N GLY A 42 3.27 8.69 -3.23
CA GLY A 42 3.79 10.03 -3.51
C GLY A 42 4.19 10.24 -4.97
N HIS A 43 4.46 9.18 -5.71
CA HIS A 43 4.88 9.25 -7.12
C HIS A 43 3.84 8.70 -8.09
N GLY A 44 2.99 7.76 -7.65
CA GLY A 44 2.11 7.01 -8.54
C GLY A 44 0.70 7.53 -8.68
N MET A 45 0.28 8.50 -7.86
CA MET A 45 -1.12 8.95 -7.81
C MET A 45 -1.42 10.22 -8.62
N GLN A 46 -0.44 10.75 -9.34
CA GLN A 46 -0.61 11.87 -10.29
C GLN A 46 -1.40 13.07 -9.72
N GLY A 47 -0.99 13.54 -8.54
CA GLY A 47 -1.63 14.67 -7.88
C GLY A 47 -2.80 14.31 -6.97
N SER A 48 -3.24 13.07 -6.98
CA SER A 48 -4.17 12.56 -5.99
C SER A 48 -3.40 12.05 -4.78
N ARG A 49 -4.10 11.87 -3.66
CA ARG A 49 -3.49 11.43 -2.41
C ARG A 49 -4.06 10.09 -1.98
N ALA A 50 -3.18 9.21 -1.51
CA ALA A 50 -3.58 7.94 -0.92
C ALA A 50 -2.68 7.62 0.27
N GLU A 51 -3.25 7.02 1.31
CA GLU A 51 -2.54 6.60 2.51
C GLU A 51 -3.04 5.24 2.98
N ALA A 52 -2.16 4.46 3.58
CA ALA A 52 -2.53 3.24 4.28
C ALA A 52 -2.71 3.57 5.77
N GLU A 53 -3.89 3.31 6.31
CA GLU A 53 -4.23 3.57 7.70
C GLU A 53 -4.47 2.26 8.44
N GLU A 54 -3.77 2.08 9.57
CA GLU A 54 -3.97 0.93 10.45
C GLU A 54 -5.14 1.21 11.39
N ARG A 55 -6.09 0.29 11.44
CA ARG A 55 -7.23 0.34 12.37
C ARG A 55 -7.31 -0.96 13.16
N GLU A 56 -8.18 -1.01 14.15
CA GLU A 56 -8.32 -2.19 15.01
C GLU A 56 -8.69 -3.45 14.23
N ASP A 57 -9.57 -3.31 13.22
CA ASP A 57 -10.09 -4.43 12.45
C ASP A 57 -9.16 -4.87 11.31
N ARG A 58 -8.53 -3.92 10.64
CA ARG A 58 -7.69 -4.16 9.48
C ARG A 58 -6.97 -2.90 9.05
N THR A 59 -6.10 -3.03 8.04
CA THR A 59 -5.53 -1.87 7.35
C THR A 59 -6.50 -1.41 6.26
N TRP A 60 -6.69 -0.10 6.15
CA TRP A 60 -7.52 0.54 5.13
C TRP A 60 -6.64 1.42 4.26
N VAL A 61 -6.88 1.42 2.96
CA VAL A 61 -6.25 2.36 2.03
C VAL A 61 -7.23 3.48 1.77
N ILE A 62 -6.85 4.70 2.13
CA ILE A 62 -7.69 5.88 2.00
C ILE A 62 -7.25 6.67 0.78
N VAL A 63 -8.17 6.93 -0.13
CA VAL A 63 -7.92 7.67 -1.37
C VAL A 63 -8.72 8.97 -1.33
N TRP A 64 -8.05 10.09 -1.53
CA TRP A 64 -8.70 11.41 -1.58
C TRP A 64 -9.05 11.74 -3.02
N LEU A 65 -10.34 12.06 -3.26
CA LEU A 65 -10.91 12.35 -4.56
C LEU A 65 -11.48 13.76 -4.55
N SER A 66 -10.94 14.66 -5.36
CA SER A 66 -11.42 16.04 -5.42
C SER A 66 -12.30 16.25 -6.65
N PRO A 67 -13.61 16.52 -6.48
CA PRO A 67 -14.50 16.76 -7.61
C PRO A 67 -14.28 18.12 -8.27
N ALA A 68 -13.45 18.99 -7.69
CA ALA A 68 -13.19 20.32 -8.23
C ALA A 68 -12.29 20.32 -9.48
N ARG A 69 -11.64 19.20 -9.81
CA ARG A 69 -10.79 19.10 -11.00
C ARG A 69 -11.62 18.87 -12.24
N LEU A 70 -11.36 19.63 -13.29
CA LEU A 70 -12.11 19.55 -14.55
C LEU A 70 -11.90 18.21 -15.29
N ASP A 71 -10.75 17.59 -15.11
CA ASP A 71 -10.37 16.33 -15.74
C ASP A 71 -10.48 15.16 -14.76
N PHE A 72 -11.34 15.27 -13.77
CA PHE A 72 -11.45 14.29 -12.70
C PHE A 72 -12.09 12.98 -13.17
N HIS A 73 -11.38 11.88 -12.97
CA HIS A 73 -11.83 10.54 -13.27
C HIS A 73 -11.69 9.66 -12.04
N PRO A 74 -12.73 9.54 -11.19
CA PRO A 74 -12.63 8.81 -9.92
C PRO A 74 -12.27 7.34 -10.09
N GLU A 75 -12.80 6.69 -11.11
CA GLU A 75 -12.50 5.28 -11.36
C GLU A 75 -11.03 5.07 -11.71
N ALA A 76 -10.45 5.97 -12.52
CA ALA A 76 -9.03 5.89 -12.88
C ALA A 76 -8.14 6.06 -11.65
N THR A 77 -8.52 6.96 -10.73
CA THR A 77 -7.78 7.18 -9.48
C THR A 77 -7.86 5.95 -8.57
N LEU A 78 -9.02 5.33 -8.48
CA LEU A 78 -9.21 4.10 -7.70
C LEU A 78 -8.45 2.92 -8.32
N ASP A 79 -8.43 2.82 -9.66
CA ASP A 79 -7.63 1.82 -10.36
C ASP A 79 -6.13 2.01 -10.09
N ALA A 80 -5.66 3.25 -10.06
CA ALA A 80 -4.27 3.57 -9.73
C ALA A 80 -3.94 3.12 -8.30
N ALA A 81 -4.83 3.35 -7.34
CA ALA A 81 -4.66 2.89 -5.96
C ALA A 81 -4.62 1.37 -5.87
N SER A 82 -5.50 0.68 -6.60
CA SER A 82 -5.52 -0.78 -6.66
C SER A 82 -4.23 -1.35 -7.25
N ALA A 83 -3.75 -0.76 -8.35
CA ALA A 83 -2.48 -1.13 -8.97
C ALA A 83 -1.31 -0.91 -7.99
N LEU A 84 -1.35 0.16 -7.23
CA LEU A 84 -0.34 0.50 -6.24
C LEU A 84 -0.30 -0.55 -5.11
N ILE A 85 -1.44 -1.02 -4.64
CA ILE A 85 -1.53 -2.10 -3.64
C ILE A 85 -0.82 -3.35 -4.17
N SER A 86 -1.09 -3.74 -5.40
CA SER A 86 -0.44 -4.89 -6.03
C SER A 86 1.07 -4.69 -6.18
N GLN A 87 1.48 -3.48 -6.54
CA GLN A 87 2.90 -3.13 -6.69
C GLN A 87 3.63 -3.22 -5.34
N VAL A 88 3.03 -2.73 -4.26
CA VAL A 88 3.61 -2.80 -2.92
C VAL A 88 3.72 -4.26 -2.45
N ASN A 89 2.70 -5.08 -2.73
CA ASN A 89 2.75 -6.51 -2.41
C ASN A 89 3.94 -7.20 -3.09
N GLY A 90 4.16 -6.90 -4.37
CA GLY A 90 5.30 -7.44 -5.12
C GLY A 90 6.64 -6.96 -4.56
N ALA A 91 6.75 -5.67 -4.26
CA ALA A 91 7.98 -5.09 -3.71
C ALA A 91 8.31 -5.65 -2.33
N GLU A 92 7.32 -5.85 -1.46
CA GLU A 92 7.52 -6.43 -0.14
C GLU A 92 8.00 -7.89 -0.26
N GLN A 93 7.42 -8.65 -1.17
CA GLN A 93 7.83 -10.03 -1.40
C GLN A 93 9.28 -10.12 -1.89
N GLU A 94 9.67 -9.25 -2.82
CA GLU A 94 11.05 -9.16 -3.29
C GLU A 94 12.00 -8.78 -2.16
N TRP A 95 11.61 -7.84 -1.32
CA TRP A 95 12.40 -7.42 -0.18
C TRP A 95 12.61 -8.58 0.80
N GLN A 96 11.57 -9.34 1.12
CA GLN A 96 11.66 -10.50 2.02
C GLN A 96 12.59 -11.58 1.44
N SER A 97 12.50 -11.85 0.15
CA SER A 97 13.40 -12.80 -0.53
C SER A 97 14.84 -12.31 -0.50
N GLY A 98 15.07 -11.03 -0.78
CA GLY A 98 16.39 -10.41 -0.73
C GLY A 98 16.98 -10.42 0.67
N ALA A 99 16.18 -10.12 1.69
CA ALA A 99 16.61 -10.14 3.08
C ALA A 99 17.04 -11.55 3.51
N ALA A 100 16.30 -12.59 3.09
CA ALA A 100 16.66 -13.97 3.39
C ALA A 100 17.98 -14.37 2.73
N GLN A 101 18.22 -13.95 1.49
CA GLN A 101 19.48 -14.19 0.78
C GLN A 101 20.66 -13.50 1.47
N ILE A 102 20.46 -12.25 1.90
CA ILE A 102 21.49 -11.48 2.63
C ILE A 102 21.80 -12.16 3.95
N GLU A 103 20.79 -12.59 4.70
CA GLU A 103 21.00 -13.30 5.96
C GLU A 103 21.82 -14.56 5.77
N ALA A 104 21.48 -15.38 4.76
CA ALA A 104 22.21 -16.59 4.44
C ALA A 104 23.67 -16.28 4.09
N ALA A 105 23.92 -15.25 3.29
CA ALA A 105 25.27 -14.83 2.92
C ALA A 105 26.09 -14.37 4.14
N VAL A 106 25.46 -13.60 5.05
CA VAL A 106 26.10 -13.12 6.27
C VAL A 106 26.49 -14.29 7.17
N ARG A 107 25.60 -15.26 7.35
CA ARG A 107 25.86 -16.45 8.17
C ARG A 107 26.98 -17.30 7.58
N SER A 108 27.02 -17.49 6.26
CA SER A 108 28.10 -18.19 5.58
C SER A 108 29.43 -17.49 5.73
N TRP A 109 29.44 -16.17 5.57
CA TRP A 109 30.62 -15.36 5.76
C TRP A 109 31.17 -15.51 7.18
N TRP A 110 30.28 -15.38 8.17
CA TRP A 110 30.67 -15.50 9.59
C TRP A 110 31.26 -16.88 9.91
N ALA A 111 30.65 -17.95 9.39
CA ALA A 111 31.15 -19.29 9.61
C ALA A 111 32.58 -19.47 9.07
N ARG A 112 32.92 -18.85 7.95
CA ARG A 112 34.27 -18.90 7.38
C ARG A 112 35.30 -18.13 8.25
N GLN A 113 34.86 -17.09 8.98
CA GLN A 113 35.76 -16.35 9.87
C GLN A 113 36.14 -17.15 11.11
N GLN A 114 35.33 -18.11 11.51
CA GLN A 114 35.55 -18.93 12.70
C GLN A 114 36.27 -20.24 12.42
N GLY A 115 36.30 -20.64 11.19
CA GLY A 115 37.01 -21.84 10.76
C GLY A 115 38.40 -21.54 10.33
#